data_5703a6209f3412f29de35a3b157df96e
#
_entry.id   5703a6209f3412f29de35a3b157df96e
#
_cell.length_a   1.000
_cell.length_b   1.000
_cell.length_c   1.000
_cell.angle_alpha   90.00
_cell.angle_beta   90.00
_cell.angle_gamma   90.00
#
_symmetry.space_group_name_H-M   'P 1'
#
loop_
_entity.id
_entity.type
_entity.pdbx_description
1 polymer ?
#
loop_
_entity_poly.entity_id
_entity_poly.type
_entity_poly.pdbx_seq_one_letter_code
_entity_poly.pdbx_strand_id
1 'polypeptide(L)'
;LTYSELIYSALATSKKIKKLDSEYIPIIIDRNVASVVAILAVLFSKKTFCPISHKFPIDRIKNFLKILKTNHIVNCSKKKFNVHNEHKVIFNFKETKLDFDLKNSDDTFYLLFTSGTTGDPKGVKLSFNNIYNTLKWSRNYLNWNNHKIGIATEFSFDISMFDLFSGLYFNVPMYIFQNPSNPILSLGEIK
;
A
#
# COMPACT_ATOMS: atom_id res chain seq x y z
N LEU A 1 -9.22 -7.44 11.03
CA LEU A 1 -9.35 -6.02 11.37
C LEU A 1 -10.62 -5.45 10.80
N THR A 2 -11.32 -4.65 11.60
CA THR A 2 -12.39 -3.76 11.13
C THR A 2 -11.76 -2.55 10.37
N TYR A 3 -12.58 -1.87 9.60
CA TYR A 3 -12.13 -0.62 8.94
C TYR A 3 -11.74 0.47 9.94
N SER A 4 -12.43 0.55 11.09
CA SER A 4 -12.07 1.50 12.14
C SER A 4 -10.69 1.21 12.73
N GLU A 5 -10.39 -0.04 13.08
CA GLU A 5 -9.08 -0.46 13.57
C GLU A 5 -7.96 -0.24 12.54
N LEU A 6 -8.27 -0.45 11.26
CA LEU A 6 -7.37 -0.17 10.16
C LEU A 6 -7.00 1.32 10.11
N ILE A 7 -8.00 2.19 10.16
CA ILE A 7 -7.82 3.65 10.13
C ILE A 7 -7.05 4.11 11.37
N TYR A 8 -7.39 3.66 12.57
CA TYR A 8 -6.70 4.04 13.80
C TYR A 8 -5.23 3.62 13.79
N SER A 9 -4.94 2.43 13.27
CA SER A 9 -3.56 1.94 13.10
C SER A 9 -2.79 2.77 12.07
N ALA A 10 -3.44 3.13 10.97
CA ALA A 10 -2.84 4.00 9.96
C ALA A 10 -2.55 5.40 10.51
N LEU A 11 -3.45 5.99 11.29
CA LEU A 11 -3.25 7.29 11.95
C LEU A 11 -2.12 7.25 12.98
N ALA A 12 -2.04 6.20 13.80
CA ALA A 12 -0.95 6.04 14.76
C ALA A 12 0.42 5.96 14.06
N THR A 13 0.48 5.24 12.94
CA THR A 13 1.70 5.10 12.12
C THR A 13 2.03 6.40 11.39
N SER A 14 1.03 7.12 10.87
CA SER A 14 1.21 8.35 10.09
C SER A 14 1.89 9.46 10.89
N LYS A 15 1.65 9.53 12.21
CA LYS A 15 2.30 10.52 13.11
C LYS A 15 3.83 10.42 13.08
N LYS A 16 4.39 9.22 12.89
CA LYS A 16 5.83 9.02 12.71
C LYS A 16 6.27 9.37 11.31
N ILE A 17 5.53 8.91 10.30
CA ILE A 17 5.87 9.11 8.88
C ILE A 17 5.83 10.60 8.52
N LYS A 18 4.90 11.37 9.07
CA LYS A 18 4.76 12.81 8.83
C LYS A 18 6.03 13.59 9.18
N LYS A 19 6.82 13.11 10.16
CA LYS A 19 8.06 13.74 10.62
C LYS A 19 9.28 13.43 9.74
N LEU A 20 9.17 12.52 8.78
CA LEU A 20 10.29 12.13 7.93
C LEU A 20 10.52 13.21 6.86
N ASP A 21 11.78 13.56 6.65
CA ASP A 21 12.19 14.47 5.58
C ASP A 21 12.33 13.70 4.26
N SER A 22 11.19 13.27 3.72
CA SER A 22 11.12 12.62 2.42
C SER A 22 9.69 12.69 1.90
N GLU A 23 9.51 13.06 0.64
CA GLU A 23 8.21 13.03 -0.04
C GLU A 23 7.80 11.61 -0.40
N TYR A 24 8.75 10.80 -0.86
CA TYR A 24 8.54 9.42 -1.27
C TYR A 24 8.88 8.48 -0.12
N ILE A 25 7.93 7.65 0.27
CA ILE A 25 8.11 6.66 1.35
C ILE A 25 8.08 5.25 0.77
N PRO A 26 9.23 4.61 0.63
CA PRO A 26 9.31 3.20 0.26
C PRO A 26 8.68 2.33 1.35
N ILE A 27 7.80 1.43 0.93
CA ILE A 27 7.19 0.43 1.81
C ILE A 27 7.67 -0.94 1.34
N ILE A 28 8.43 -1.62 2.18
CA ILE A 28 8.76 -3.03 1.93
C ILE A 28 7.52 -3.84 2.28
N ILE A 29 6.80 -4.22 1.25
CA ILE A 29 5.50 -4.85 1.38
C ILE A 29 5.59 -6.37 1.49
N ASP A 30 4.59 -6.93 2.14
CA ASP A 30 4.30 -8.34 2.19
C ASP A 30 2.77 -8.52 2.08
N ARG A 31 2.29 -9.76 1.93
CA ARG A 31 0.85 -10.07 1.88
C ARG A 31 0.26 -10.11 3.29
N ASN A 32 0.14 -8.96 3.87
CA ASN A 32 -0.38 -8.82 5.24
C ASN A 32 -1.06 -7.46 5.45
N VAL A 33 -1.80 -7.39 6.53
CA VAL A 33 -2.52 -6.18 6.92
C VAL A 33 -1.57 -5.02 7.24
N ALA A 34 -0.34 -5.29 7.69
CA ALA A 34 0.64 -4.24 7.97
C ALA A 34 0.96 -3.42 6.71
N SER A 35 0.99 -4.06 5.53
CA SER A 35 1.19 -3.38 4.25
C SER A 35 0.04 -2.41 3.93
N VAL A 36 -1.19 -2.80 4.21
CA VAL A 36 -2.37 -1.94 4.03
C VAL A 36 -2.33 -0.75 5.00
N VAL A 37 -2.04 -1.01 6.28
CA VAL A 37 -1.87 0.05 7.30
C VAL A 37 -0.77 1.03 6.89
N ALA A 38 0.37 0.53 6.38
CA ALA A 38 1.49 1.37 5.94
C ALA A 38 1.11 2.27 4.74
N ILE A 39 0.42 1.70 3.74
CA ILE A 39 -0.06 2.45 2.58
C ILE A 39 -0.94 3.61 3.03
N LEU A 40 -1.96 3.34 3.85
CA LEU A 40 -2.85 4.37 4.37
C LEU A 40 -2.12 5.38 5.25
N ALA A 41 -1.16 4.94 6.07
CA ALA A 41 -0.39 5.82 6.94
C ALA A 41 0.47 6.82 6.15
N VAL A 42 1.05 6.40 5.02
CA VAL A 42 1.79 7.30 4.13
C VAL A 42 0.84 8.31 3.51
N LEU A 43 -0.33 7.89 3.04
CA LEU A 43 -1.33 8.79 2.47
C LEU A 43 -1.85 9.82 3.49
N PHE A 44 -2.15 9.39 4.72
CA PHE A 44 -2.55 10.29 5.82
C PHE A 44 -1.42 11.24 6.26
N SER A 45 -0.20 10.97 5.84
CA SER A 45 0.95 11.85 6.05
C SER A 45 1.16 12.86 4.91
N LYS A 46 0.28 12.91 3.90
CA LYS A 46 0.40 13.69 2.67
C LYS A 46 1.68 13.36 1.87
N LYS A 47 2.12 12.12 1.92
CA LYS A 47 3.32 11.65 1.21
C LYS A 47 2.93 10.65 0.12
N THR A 48 3.87 10.34 -0.76
CA THR A 48 3.72 9.37 -1.85
C THR A 48 4.27 8.02 -1.41
N PHE A 49 3.45 6.97 -1.42
CA PHE A 49 3.95 5.64 -1.12
C PHE A 49 4.56 4.96 -2.35
N CYS A 50 5.60 4.16 -2.11
CA CYS A 50 6.30 3.40 -3.14
C CYS A 50 6.39 1.93 -2.67
N PRO A 51 5.46 1.06 -3.10
CA PRO A 51 5.47 -0.33 -2.67
C PRO A 51 6.59 -1.11 -3.35
N ILE A 52 7.42 -1.77 -2.56
CA ILE A 52 8.57 -2.54 -3.00
C ILE A 52 8.44 -3.96 -2.45
N SER A 53 8.50 -4.98 -3.31
CA SER A 53 8.40 -6.37 -2.88
C SER A 53 9.58 -6.75 -1.96
N HIS A 54 9.29 -7.39 -0.82
CA HIS A 54 10.29 -7.94 0.09
C HIS A 54 11.12 -9.08 -0.54
N LYS A 55 10.71 -9.58 -1.70
CA LYS A 55 11.39 -10.65 -2.45
C LYS A 55 12.55 -10.13 -3.30
N PHE A 56 12.60 -8.81 -3.55
CA PHE A 56 13.70 -8.25 -4.33
C PHE A 56 15.04 -8.39 -3.61
N PRO A 57 16.14 -8.58 -4.36
CA PRO A 57 17.49 -8.51 -3.83
C PRO A 57 17.75 -7.16 -3.15
N ILE A 58 18.57 -7.17 -2.11
CA ILE A 58 18.87 -5.96 -1.33
C ILE A 58 19.47 -4.85 -2.19
N ASP A 59 20.29 -5.18 -3.17
CA ASP A 59 20.92 -4.18 -4.06
C ASP A 59 19.88 -3.49 -4.94
N ARG A 60 18.84 -4.23 -5.38
CA ARG A 60 17.71 -3.64 -6.11
C ARG A 60 16.92 -2.68 -5.22
N ILE A 61 16.67 -3.05 -3.96
CA ILE A 61 16.02 -2.17 -2.99
C ILE A 61 16.86 -0.91 -2.77
N LYS A 62 18.17 -1.04 -2.55
CA LYS A 62 19.08 0.10 -2.42
C LYS A 62 19.06 1.02 -3.65
N ASN A 63 18.96 0.45 -4.85
CA ASN A 63 18.84 1.24 -6.07
C ASN A 63 17.54 2.05 -6.10
N PHE A 64 16.40 1.47 -5.71
CA PHE A 64 15.16 2.21 -5.57
C PHE A 64 15.29 3.37 -4.56
N LEU A 65 15.95 3.15 -3.41
CA LEU A 65 16.16 4.20 -2.42
C LEU A 65 16.99 5.36 -2.98
N LYS A 66 18.01 5.07 -3.79
CA LYS A 66 18.80 6.09 -4.49
C LYS A 66 17.94 6.90 -5.47
N ILE A 67 17.12 6.23 -6.28
CA ILE A 67 16.22 6.89 -7.24
C ILE A 67 15.21 7.79 -6.51
N LEU A 68 14.68 7.32 -5.39
CA LEU A 68 13.71 8.07 -4.56
C LEU A 68 14.37 9.12 -3.67
N LYS A 69 15.71 9.18 -3.65
CA LYS A 69 16.50 10.11 -2.80
C LYS A 69 16.09 10.05 -1.33
N THR A 70 15.91 8.85 -0.79
CA THR A 70 15.52 8.63 0.59
C THR A 70 16.31 7.48 1.21
N ASN A 71 16.54 7.55 2.52
CA ASN A 71 17.13 6.49 3.32
C ASN A 71 16.14 5.91 4.34
N HIS A 72 14.88 6.32 4.27
CA HIS A 72 13.79 5.82 5.10
C HIS A 72 13.04 4.71 4.40
N ILE A 73 12.66 3.67 5.12
CA ILE A 73 11.72 2.63 4.67
C ILE A 73 10.69 2.32 5.75
N VAL A 74 9.48 1.96 5.34
CA VAL A 74 8.52 1.28 6.21
C VAL A 74 8.57 -0.20 5.89
N ASN A 75 8.96 -1.03 6.86
CA ASN A 75 9.09 -2.47 6.64
C ASN A 75 7.90 -3.24 7.22
N CYS A 76 7.10 -3.84 6.33
CA CYS A 76 5.94 -4.67 6.66
C CYS A 76 6.23 -6.18 6.58
N SER A 77 7.44 -6.56 6.20
CA SER A 77 7.86 -7.97 6.10
C SER A 77 8.55 -8.45 7.38
N LYS A 78 8.73 -9.77 7.47
CA LYS A 78 9.52 -10.41 8.54
C LYS A 78 11.02 -10.30 8.31
N LYS A 79 11.47 -9.97 7.09
CA LYS A 79 12.90 -9.81 6.77
C LYS A 79 13.44 -8.52 7.39
N LYS A 80 14.67 -8.56 7.85
CA LYS A 80 15.44 -7.37 8.22
C LYS A 80 16.20 -6.89 7.00
N PHE A 81 16.11 -5.61 6.71
CA PHE A 81 16.89 -4.96 5.68
C PHE A 81 17.89 -4.05 6.40
N ASN A 82 19.18 -4.21 6.17
CA ASN A 82 20.21 -3.36 6.79
C ASN A 82 20.18 -1.96 6.14
N VAL A 83 19.12 -1.23 6.40
CA VAL A 83 18.89 0.15 5.99
C VAL A 83 18.84 1.01 7.25
N HIS A 84 19.48 2.17 7.23
CA HIS A 84 19.70 2.99 8.43
C HIS A 84 18.40 3.44 9.14
N ASN A 85 17.32 3.68 8.40
CA ASN A 85 16.08 4.21 8.96
C ASN A 85 14.87 3.33 8.62
N GLU A 86 14.80 2.16 9.29
CA GLU A 86 13.70 1.22 9.16
C GLU A 86 12.58 1.54 10.17
N HIS A 87 11.38 1.78 9.69
CA HIS A 87 10.19 2.06 10.49
C HIS A 87 9.24 0.87 10.47
N LYS A 88 8.56 0.63 11.58
CA LYS A 88 7.53 -0.41 11.72
C LYS A 88 6.15 0.22 11.82
N VAL A 89 5.15 -0.52 11.35
CA VAL A 89 3.74 -0.20 11.52
C VAL A 89 3.36 -0.28 12.99
N ILE A 90 2.51 0.64 13.43
CA ILE A 90 1.94 0.66 14.76
C ILE A 90 0.48 0.20 14.64
N PHE A 91 0.16 -0.92 15.27
CA PHE A 91 -1.23 -1.33 15.41
C PHE A 91 -1.86 -0.62 16.61
N ASN A 92 -2.98 0.04 16.36
CA ASN A 92 -3.80 0.70 17.38
C ASN A 92 -5.27 0.35 17.17
N PHE A 93 -5.84 -0.34 18.14
CA PHE A 93 -7.24 -0.78 18.10
C PHE A 93 -8.17 0.10 18.95
N LYS A 94 -7.58 1.12 19.62
CA LYS A 94 -8.37 2.08 20.40
C LYS A 94 -8.86 3.20 19.51
N GLU A 95 -10.06 3.65 19.77
CA GLU A 95 -10.62 4.82 19.11
C GLU A 95 -9.67 6.01 19.21
N THR A 96 -9.50 6.69 18.11
CA THR A 96 -8.63 7.85 17.98
C THR A 96 -9.36 8.91 17.16
N LYS A 97 -9.22 10.16 17.57
CA LYS A 97 -9.76 11.29 16.79
C LYS A 97 -9.25 11.19 15.35
N LEU A 98 -10.17 11.23 14.41
CA LEU A 98 -9.88 11.28 12.98
C LEU A 98 -9.36 12.67 12.66
N ASP A 99 -8.04 12.80 12.62
CA ASP A 99 -7.35 14.04 12.28
C ASP A 99 -6.32 13.70 11.18
N PHE A 100 -6.79 13.73 9.97
CA PHE A 100 -5.94 13.55 8.79
C PHE A 100 -6.45 14.42 7.64
N ASP A 101 -5.53 14.73 6.77
CA ASP A 101 -5.78 15.46 5.54
C ASP A 101 -5.06 14.72 4.40
N LEU A 102 -5.59 14.78 3.21
CA LEU A 102 -5.04 14.12 2.03
C LEU A 102 -4.38 15.14 1.12
N LYS A 103 -3.51 14.67 0.23
CA LYS A 103 -2.98 15.44 -0.90
C LYS A 103 -4.13 15.87 -1.82
N ASN A 104 -3.87 16.88 -2.65
CA ASN A 104 -4.77 17.22 -3.75
C ASN A 104 -4.92 16.02 -4.70
N SER A 105 -6.04 15.95 -5.38
CA SER A 105 -6.38 14.82 -6.26
C SER A 105 -5.41 14.61 -7.43
N ASP A 106 -4.72 15.67 -7.87
CA ASP A 106 -3.76 15.65 -8.97
C ASP A 106 -2.31 15.39 -8.51
N ASP A 107 -2.05 15.50 -7.20
CA ASP A 107 -0.73 15.18 -6.64
C ASP A 107 -0.41 13.71 -6.82
N THR A 108 0.88 13.38 -6.88
CA THR A 108 1.33 11.97 -6.91
C THR A 108 0.88 11.25 -5.65
N PHE A 109 0.04 10.25 -5.82
CA PHE A 109 -0.53 9.44 -4.76
C PHE A 109 0.36 8.23 -4.45
N TYR A 110 0.81 7.55 -5.51
CA TYR A 110 1.78 6.47 -5.38
C TYR A 110 2.71 6.40 -6.61
N LEU A 111 3.82 5.68 -6.43
CA LEU A 111 4.81 5.43 -7.46
C LEU A 111 5.09 3.94 -7.55
N LEU A 112 4.91 3.37 -8.74
CA LEU A 112 5.27 1.99 -9.04
C LEU A 112 6.54 1.93 -9.90
N PHE A 113 7.44 1.01 -9.56
CA PHE A 113 8.60 0.73 -10.38
C PHE A 113 8.29 -0.35 -11.42
N THR A 114 8.56 -0.04 -12.68
CA THR A 114 8.50 -0.98 -13.79
C THR A 114 9.91 -1.36 -14.23
N SER A 115 10.04 -2.57 -14.84
CA SER A 115 11.29 -2.95 -15.50
C SER A 115 11.44 -2.10 -16.76
N GLY A 116 12.36 -1.13 -16.73
CA GLY A 116 12.69 -0.33 -17.92
C GLY A 116 13.29 -1.21 -19.03
N THR A 117 12.99 -0.91 -20.28
CA THR A 117 13.57 -1.57 -21.46
C THR A 117 15.11 -1.41 -21.54
N THR A 118 15.66 -0.44 -20.84
CA THR A 118 17.10 -0.14 -20.74
C THR A 118 17.79 -0.83 -19.56
N GLY A 119 17.07 -1.67 -18.78
CA GLY A 119 17.60 -2.34 -17.59
C GLY A 119 17.44 -1.55 -16.30
N ASP A 120 17.37 -0.23 -16.34
CA ASP A 120 17.13 0.60 -15.16
C ASP A 120 15.63 0.71 -14.84
N PRO A 121 15.25 0.56 -13.56
CA PRO A 121 13.86 0.67 -13.17
C PRO A 121 13.34 2.10 -13.37
N LYS A 122 12.16 2.20 -13.97
CA LYS A 122 11.44 3.47 -14.17
C LYS A 122 10.30 3.59 -13.16
N GLY A 123 10.20 4.75 -12.49
CA GLY A 123 9.11 5.06 -11.58
C GLY A 123 7.93 5.68 -12.35
N VAL A 124 6.77 5.02 -12.31
CA VAL A 124 5.51 5.53 -12.85
C VAL A 124 4.75 6.18 -11.71
N LYS A 125 4.46 7.48 -11.85
CA LYS A 125 3.69 8.27 -10.88
C LYS A 125 2.21 8.19 -11.21
N LEU A 126 1.38 7.91 -10.22
CA LEU A 126 -0.06 7.89 -10.36
C LEU A 126 -0.70 8.83 -9.31
N SER A 127 -1.70 9.61 -9.75
CA SER A 127 -2.46 10.50 -8.89
C SER A 127 -3.67 9.80 -8.30
N PHE A 128 -4.31 10.44 -7.30
CA PHE A 128 -5.60 9.98 -6.79
C PHE A 128 -6.66 9.94 -7.91
N ASN A 129 -6.68 10.93 -8.80
CA ASN A 129 -7.61 10.99 -9.91
C ASN A 129 -7.49 9.78 -10.86
N ASN A 130 -6.28 9.24 -11.06
CA ASN A 130 -6.12 8.01 -11.86
C ASN A 130 -6.88 6.84 -11.23
N ILE A 131 -6.73 6.61 -9.93
CA ILE A 131 -7.45 5.56 -9.20
C ILE A 131 -8.94 5.85 -9.16
N TYR A 132 -9.32 7.07 -8.81
CA TYR A 132 -10.72 7.47 -8.66
C TYR A 132 -11.53 7.27 -9.94
N ASN A 133 -10.96 7.64 -11.09
CA ASN A 133 -11.61 7.42 -12.39
C ASN A 133 -11.81 5.94 -12.69
N THR A 134 -10.83 5.09 -12.34
CA THR A 134 -10.96 3.63 -12.48
C THR A 134 -12.04 3.07 -11.56
N LEU A 135 -12.12 3.53 -10.29
CA LEU A 135 -13.16 3.12 -9.35
C LEU A 135 -14.54 3.57 -9.81
N LYS A 136 -14.66 4.81 -10.29
CA LYS A 136 -15.90 5.35 -10.83
C LYS A 136 -16.38 4.55 -12.05
N TRP A 137 -15.46 4.18 -12.93
CA TRP A 137 -15.75 3.30 -14.06
C TRP A 137 -16.26 1.94 -13.57
N SER A 138 -15.55 1.31 -12.64
CA SER A 138 -15.90 -0.03 -12.15
C SER A 138 -17.29 -0.08 -11.49
N ARG A 139 -17.75 1.01 -10.88
CA ARG A 139 -19.09 1.12 -10.29
C ARG A 139 -20.21 0.85 -11.30
N ASN A 140 -19.98 1.14 -12.57
CA ASN A 140 -20.98 0.97 -13.63
C ASN A 140 -21.03 -0.46 -14.16
N TYR A 141 -19.99 -1.26 -13.94
CA TYR A 141 -19.84 -2.59 -14.52
C TYR A 141 -19.85 -3.72 -13.49
N LEU A 142 -19.51 -3.41 -12.24
CA LEU A 142 -19.41 -4.38 -11.17
C LEU A 142 -20.44 -4.07 -10.09
N ASN A 143 -21.18 -5.09 -9.67
CA ASN A 143 -22.07 -4.96 -8.51
C ASN A 143 -21.26 -5.21 -7.24
N TRP A 144 -20.98 -4.15 -6.50
CA TRP A 144 -20.18 -4.22 -5.27
C TRP A 144 -21.00 -4.65 -4.05
N ASN A 145 -22.33 -4.70 -4.13
CA ASN A 145 -23.18 -5.08 -3.01
C ASN A 145 -23.04 -6.58 -2.70
N ASN A 146 -22.86 -6.91 -1.42
CA ASN A 146 -22.73 -8.28 -0.92
C ASN A 146 -21.51 -9.08 -1.48
N HIS A 147 -20.51 -8.40 -2.03
CA HIS A 147 -19.27 -9.03 -2.46
C HIS A 147 -18.16 -8.89 -1.42
N LYS A 148 -17.16 -9.74 -1.55
CA LYS A 148 -15.88 -9.66 -0.84
C LYS A 148 -14.77 -9.56 -1.89
N ILE A 149 -13.74 -8.80 -1.62
CA ILE A 149 -12.59 -8.67 -2.52
C ILE A 149 -11.48 -9.58 -2.06
N GLY A 150 -11.02 -10.45 -2.96
CA GLY A 150 -9.84 -11.27 -2.76
C GLY A 150 -8.60 -10.59 -3.34
N ILE A 151 -7.67 -10.12 -2.51
CA ILE A 151 -6.39 -9.55 -2.95
C ILE A 151 -5.40 -10.69 -3.14
N ALA A 152 -5.24 -11.14 -4.38
CA ALA A 152 -4.35 -12.25 -4.75
C ALA A 152 -2.99 -11.78 -5.25
N THR A 153 -2.91 -10.57 -5.78
CA THR A 153 -1.70 -9.98 -6.34
C THR A 153 -0.86 -9.30 -5.25
N GLU A 154 0.46 -9.28 -5.43
CA GLU A 154 1.33 -8.52 -4.51
C GLU A 154 1.10 -7.02 -4.65
N PHE A 155 1.15 -6.29 -3.52
CA PHE A 155 0.94 -4.84 -3.48
C PHE A 155 1.99 -4.01 -4.26
N SER A 156 2.99 -4.65 -4.87
CA SER A 156 3.92 -4.00 -5.81
C SER A 156 3.40 -3.91 -7.25
N PHE A 157 2.24 -4.49 -7.54
CA PHE A 157 1.59 -4.46 -8.85
C PHE A 157 0.34 -3.56 -8.83
N ASP A 158 0.08 -2.91 -9.94
CA ASP A 158 -1.02 -1.96 -10.12
C ASP A 158 -2.43 -2.56 -9.86
N ILE A 159 -2.65 -3.80 -10.30
CA ILE A 159 -3.94 -4.47 -10.09
C ILE A 159 -4.30 -4.60 -8.61
N SER A 160 -3.33 -4.82 -7.74
CA SER A 160 -3.57 -4.89 -6.29
C SER A 160 -4.01 -3.55 -5.70
N MET A 161 -3.62 -2.44 -6.33
CA MET A 161 -4.08 -1.11 -5.95
C MET A 161 -5.56 -0.93 -6.31
N PHE A 162 -6.00 -1.46 -7.46
CA PHE A 162 -7.42 -1.50 -7.80
C PHE A 162 -8.22 -2.29 -6.75
N ASP A 163 -7.77 -3.50 -6.39
CA ASP A 163 -8.44 -4.33 -5.38
C ASP A 163 -8.52 -3.61 -4.04
N LEU A 164 -7.39 -3.07 -3.55
CA LEU A 164 -7.30 -2.38 -2.28
C LEU A 164 -8.21 -1.14 -2.22
N PHE A 165 -8.10 -0.26 -3.22
CA PHE A 165 -8.87 0.97 -3.21
C PHE A 165 -10.33 0.74 -3.55
N SER A 166 -10.69 -0.31 -4.27
CA SER A 166 -12.10 -0.74 -4.43
C SER A 166 -12.70 -1.15 -3.09
N GLY A 167 -11.98 -1.97 -2.31
CA GLY A 167 -12.44 -2.37 -0.98
C GLY A 167 -12.71 -1.18 -0.05
N LEU A 168 -11.78 -0.22 -0.05
CA LEU A 168 -11.90 1.00 0.75
C LEU A 168 -13.03 1.91 0.27
N TYR A 169 -13.14 2.13 -1.04
CA TYR A 169 -14.09 3.06 -1.64
C TYR A 169 -15.55 2.56 -1.56
N PHE A 170 -15.75 1.26 -1.82
CA PHE A 170 -17.07 0.65 -1.80
C PHE A 170 -17.44 0.04 -0.43
N ASN A 171 -16.54 0.16 0.55
CA ASN A 171 -16.73 -0.37 1.91
C ASN A 171 -17.05 -1.88 1.91
N VAL A 172 -16.34 -2.64 1.10
CA VAL A 172 -16.52 -4.10 0.95
C VAL A 172 -15.45 -4.86 1.74
N PRO A 173 -15.76 -5.98 2.40
CA PRO A 173 -14.76 -6.78 3.08
C PRO A 173 -13.65 -7.22 2.14
N MET A 174 -12.39 -7.13 2.60
CA MET A 174 -11.21 -7.53 1.86
C MET A 174 -10.54 -8.73 2.51
N TYR A 175 -10.11 -9.68 1.70
CA TYR A 175 -9.33 -10.84 2.11
C TYR A 175 -7.99 -10.86 1.39
N ILE A 176 -6.89 -10.91 2.14
CA ILE A 176 -5.54 -10.97 1.58
C ILE A 176 -5.11 -12.43 1.51
N PHE A 177 -5.04 -13.00 0.31
CA PHE A 177 -4.61 -14.37 0.12
C PHE A 177 -3.13 -14.58 0.49
N GLN A 178 -2.88 -15.53 1.39
CA GLN A 178 -1.52 -15.87 1.81
C GLN A 178 -0.80 -16.73 0.75
N ASN A 179 -1.53 -17.62 0.08
CA ASN A 179 -1.01 -18.53 -0.95
C ASN A 179 -1.79 -18.40 -2.26
N PRO A 180 -1.46 -17.44 -3.14
CA PRO A 180 -2.17 -17.23 -4.41
C PRO A 180 -1.88 -18.29 -5.47
N SER A 181 -0.83 -19.12 -5.28
CA SER A 181 -0.50 -20.20 -6.20
C SER A 181 -1.52 -21.37 -6.17
N ASN A 182 -2.41 -21.39 -5.18
CA ASN A 182 -3.50 -22.35 -5.11
C ASN A 182 -4.82 -21.64 -4.79
N PRO A 183 -5.50 -21.08 -5.80
CA PRO A 183 -6.76 -20.35 -5.61
C PRO A 183 -7.88 -21.20 -5.02
N ILE A 184 -7.85 -22.51 -5.20
CA ILE A 184 -8.88 -23.43 -4.66
C ILE A 184 -8.75 -23.54 -3.13
N LEU A 185 -7.53 -23.69 -2.59
CA LEU A 185 -7.30 -23.68 -1.17
C LEU A 185 -7.64 -22.31 -0.56
N SER A 186 -7.37 -21.24 -1.29
CA SER A 186 -7.67 -19.88 -0.88
C SER A 186 -9.17 -19.58 -0.83
N LEU A 187 -9.99 -20.18 -1.69
CA LEU A 187 -11.46 -20.06 -1.65
C LEU A 187 -12.06 -20.73 -0.40
N GLY A 188 -11.44 -21.80 0.11
CA GLY A 188 -11.84 -22.45 1.37
C GLY A 188 -11.59 -21.59 2.61
N GLU A 189 -10.71 -20.56 2.52
CA GLU A 189 -10.40 -19.62 3.60
C GLU A 189 -11.41 -18.46 3.70
N ILE A 190 -12.23 -18.25 2.64
CA ILE A 190 -13.27 -17.19 2.60
C ILE A 190 -14.59 -17.77 3.14
N LYS A 191 -14.63 -18.11 4.42
CA LYS A 191 -15.88 -18.50 5.10
C LYS A 191 -16.60 -17.28 5.67
#